data_2b7a9a92d2e16ee466959f37ff51dc1d
#
_entry.id   2b7a9a92d2e16ee466959f37ff51dc1d
#
_cell.length_a   1.000
_cell.length_b   1.000
_cell.length_c   1.000
_cell.angle_alpha   90.00
_cell.angle_beta   90.00
_cell.angle_gamma   90.00
#
_symmetry.space_group_name_H-M   'P 1'
#
loop_
_entity.id
_entity.type
_entity.pdbx_description
1 polymer ?
#
loop_
_entity_poly.entity_id
_entity_poly.type
_entity_poly.pdbx_seq_one_letter_code
_entity_poly.pdbx_strand_id
1 'polypeptide(L)'
;MGRPPEYNEEIAEEICERLSIGQTLSSICNLEGMPNYSTVWRWESSNENFRNKSAHARKIGTHALADDCIRIADDPMLDAAEKRVRIDTRLRLLGKWNARQYGDKIEIENTGAKPLNVTFTIGDRNAEPIELIEGREPEEKQMRIEASGESNSA
;
A
#
# COMPACT_ATOMS: atom_id res chain seq x y z
N MET A 1 -33.70 8.08 16.31
CA MET A 1 -32.45 7.58 15.69
C MET A 1 -32.37 6.09 16.00
N GLY A 2 -32.45 5.21 14.98
CA GLY A 2 -32.34 3.77 15.16
C GLY A 2 -30.95 3.40 15.64
N ARG A 3 -30.86 2.37 16.53
CA ARG A 3 -29.57 1.78 16.95
C ARG A 3 -28.83 1.34 15.69
N PRO A 4 -27.54 1.70 15.51
CA PRO A 4 -26.79 1.28 14.34
C PRO A 4 -26.77 -0.25 14.30
N PRO A 5 -26.86 -0.87 13.11
CA PRO A 5 -26.85 -2.32 12.98
C PRO A 5 -25.60 -2.89 13.62
N GLU A 6 -25.78 -3.94 14.42
CA GLU A 6 -24.73 -4.71 15.04
C GLU A 6 -23.86 -5.37 13.96
N TYR A 7 -22.60 -5.64 14.27
CA TYR A 7 -21.69 -6.34 13.35
C TYR A 7 -22.25 -7.73 13.01
N ASN A 8 -22.31 -8.04 11.73
CA ASN A 8 -22.75 -9.34 11.22
C ASN A 8 -21.63 -9.92 10.35
N GLU A 9 -21.13 -11.10 10.75
CA GLU A 9 -20.02 -11.78 10.07
C GLU A 9 -20.38 -12.19 8.64
N GLU A 10 -21.60 -12.70 8.40
CA GLU A 10 -22.04 -13.13 7.06
C GLU A 10 -22.05 -11.96 6.07
N ILE A 11 -22.60 -10.82 6.50
CA ILE A 11 -22.60 -9.60 5.69
C ILE A 11 -21.16 -9.08 5.47
N ALA A 12 -20.32 -9.18 6.49
CA ALA A 12 -18.92 -8.76 6.39
C ALA A 12 -18.14 -9.63 5.40
N GLU A 13 -18.39 -10.94 5.38
CA GLU A 13 -17.79 -11.85 4.40
C GLU A 13 -18.30 -11.56 2.98
N GLU A 14 -19.58 -11.35 2.78
CA GLU A 14 -20.14 -10.97 1.49
C GLU A 14 -19.53 -9.64 0.96
N ILE A 15 -19.35 -8.66 1.85
CA ILE A 15 -18.65 -7.41 1.48
C ILE A 15 -17.22 -7.70 0.99
N CYS A 16 -16.48 -8.56 1.70
CA CYS A 16 -15.14 -8.93 1.30
C CYS A 16 -15.09 -9.67 -0.04
N GLU A 17 -16.01 -10.60 -0.28
CA GLU A 17 -16.13 -11.30 -1.56
C GLU A 17 -16.35 -10.32 -2.71
N ARG A 18 -17.31 -9.41 -2.56
CA ARG A 18 -17.63 -8.40 -3.57
C ARG A 18 -16.45 -7.41 -3.82
N LEU A 19 -15.73 -7.04 -2.78
CA LEU A 19 -14.52 -6.24 -2.90
C LEU A 19 -13.43 -6.98 -3.68
N SER A 20 -13.29 -8.30 -3.46
CA SER A 20 -12.27 -9.13 -4.12
C SER A 20 -12.49 -9.27 -5.63
N ILE A 21 -13.72 -9.16 -6.11
CA ILE A 21 -14.04 -9.14 -7.54
C ILE A 21 -14.06 -7.72 -8.14
N GLY A 22 -13.52 -6.74 -7.40
CA GLY A 22 -13.31 -5.36 -7.88
C GLY A 22 -14.53 -4.44 -7.75
N GLN A 23 -15.61 -4.85 -7.07
CA GLN A 23 -16.72 -3.94 -6.81
C GLN A 23 -16.31 -2.84 -5.83
N THR A 24 -16.82 -1.63 -6.03
CA THR A 24 -16.57 -0.52 -5.10
C THR A 24 -17.43 -0.65 -3.86
N LEU A 25 -16.90 -0.24 -2.69
CA LEU A 25 -17.68 -0.28 -1.46
C LEU A 25 -18.99 0.54 -1.58
N SER A 26 -18.96 1.64 -2.31
CA SER A 26 -20.17 2.44 -2.55
C SER A 26 -21.24 1.66 -3.33
N SER A 27 -20.86 0.89 -4.35
CA SER A 27 -21.83 0.06 -5.09
C SER A 27 -22.38 -1.08 -4.25
N ILE A 28 -21.55 -1.68 -3.39
CA ILE A 28 -21.95 -2.74 -2.48
C ILE A 28 -22.98 -2.22 -1.46
N CYS A 29 -22.70 -1.07 -0.84
CA CYS A 29 -23.59 -0.46 0.15
C CYS A 29 -24.94 0.01 -0.43
N ASN A 30 -25.09 0.11 -1.75
CA ASN A 30 -26.33 0.44 -2.42
C ASN A 30 -27.21 -0.79 -2.73
N LEU A 31 -26.72 -2.00 -2.46
CA LEU A 31 -27.50 -3.23 -2.64
C LEU A 31 -28.51 -3.41 -1.48
N GLU A 32 -29.64 -4.05 -1.79
CA GLU A 32 -30.63 -4.39 -0.79
C GLU A 32 -30.05 -5.33 0.27
N GLY A 33 -30.33 -5.06 1.54
CA GLY A 33 -29.81 -5.84 2.66
C GLY A 33 -28.40 -5.48 3.13
N MET A 34 -27.66 -4.66 2.37
CA MET A 34 -26.33 -4.24 2.75
C MET A 34 -26.34 -3.03 3.71
N PRO A 35 -25.38 -2.97 4.65
CA PRO A 35 -25.23 -1.82 5.52
C PRO A 35 -24.77 -0.59 4.73
N ASN A 36 -25.11 0.58 5.23
CA ASN A 36 -24.62 1.82 4.63
C ASN A 36 -23.11 2.01 4.84
N TYR A 37 -22.51 2.85 4.02
CA TYR A 37 -21.06 3.10 4.02
C TYR A 37 -20.50 3.47 5.40
N SER A 38 -21.21 4.30 6.18
CA SER A 38 -20.76 4.71 7.51
C SER A 38 -20.79 3.57 8.53
N THR A 39 -21.68 2.59 8.35
CA THR A 39 -21.74 1.39 9.18
C THR A 39 -20.55 0.46 8.89
N VAL A 40 -20.23 0.23 7.61
CA VAL A 40 -19.06 -0.58 7.22
C VAL A 40 -17.78 0.07 7.74
N TRP A 41 -17.63 1.38 7.60
CA TRP A 41 -16.48 2.10 8.13
C TRP A 41 -16.34 1.96 9.66
N ARG A 42 -17.45 1.98 10.39
CA ARG A 42 -17.46 1.74 11.84
C ARG A 42 -17.04 0.31 12.16
N TRP A 43 -17.51 -0.67 11.41
CA TRP A 43 -17.09 -2.06 11.56
C TRP A 43 -15.59 -2.24 11.32
N GLU A 44 -15.04 -1.65 10.27
CA GLU A 44 -13.59 -1.65 10.01
C GLU A 44 -12.80 -0.99 11.16
N SER A 45 -13.37 0.03 11.80
CA SER A 45 -12.73 0.72 12.93
C SER A 45 -12.77 -0.07 14.23
N SER A 46 -13.84 -0.83 14.48
CA SER A 46 -14.08 -1.56 15.74
C SER A 46 -13.66 -3.03 15.69
N ASN A 47 -13.54 -3.64 14.48
CA ASN A 47 -13.19 -5.04 14.28
C ASN A 47 -11.92 -5.15 13.44
N GLU A 48 -10.82 -5.53 14.09
CA GLU A 48 -9.52 -5.67 13.43
C GLU A 48 -9.51 -6.79 12.39
N ASN A 49 -10.17 -7.91 12.66
CA ASN A 49 -10.25 -9.03 11.73
C ASN A 49 -10.95 -8.59 10.43
N PHE A 50 -12.09 -7.94 10.54
CA PHE A 50 -12.82 -7.42 9.38
C PHE A 50 -11.98 -6.38 8.61
N ARG A 51 -11.31 -5.47 9.30
CA ARG A 51 -10.41 -4.48 8.68
C ARG A 51 -9.33 -5.16 7.85
N ASN A 52 -8.69 -6.20 8.39
CA ASN A 52 -7.64 -6.94 7.70
C ASN A 52 -8.18 -7.73 6.50
N LYS A 53 -9.32 -8.42 6.65
CA LYS A 53 -10.01 -9.12 5.57
C LYS A 53 -10.42 -8.15 4.43
N SER A 54 -11.03 -7.01 4.77
CA SER A 54 -11.47 -5.98 3.83
C SER A 54 -10.28 -5.36 3.07
N ALA A 55 -9.17 -5.04 3.76
CA ALA A 55 -7.96 -4.54 3.12
C ALA A 55 -7.35 -5.57 2.16
N HIS A 56 -7.33 -6.85 2.54
CA HIS A 56 -6.87 -7.94 1.67
C HIS A 56 -7.77 -8.11 0.45
N ALA A 57 -9.09 -8.11 0.64
CA ALA A 57 -10.08 -8.21 -0.43
C ALA A 57 -9.94 -7.06 -1.45
N ARG A 58 -9.75 -5.82 -1.00
CA ARG A 58 -9.48 -4.67 -1.88
C ARG A 58 -8.20 -4.86 -2.69
N LYS A 59 -7.16 -5.44 -2.08
CA LYS A 59 -5.92 -5.74 -2.80
C LYS A 59 -6.11 -6.79 -3.89
N ILE A 60 -6.89 -7.85 -3.61
CA ILE A 60 -7.27 -8.84 -4.63
C ILE A 60 -8.10 -8.17 -5.73
N GLY A 61 -9.05 -7.32 -5.40
CA GLY A 61 -9.89 -6.60 -6.35
C GLY A 61 -9.11 -5.72 -7.33
N THR A 62 -7.85 -5.33 -7.03
CA THR A 62 -7.01 -4.63 -8.02
C THR A 62 -6.67 -5.51 -9.21
N HIS A 63 -6.54 -6.83 -9.04
CA HIS A 63 -6.32 -7.75 -10.15
C HIS A 63 -7.55 -7.83 -11.07
N ALA A 64 -8.75 -7.92 -10.47
CA ALA A 64 -9.99 -7.91 -11.24
C ALA A 64 -10.16 -6.61 -12.05
N LEU A 65 -9.73 -5.47 -11.53
CA LEU A 65 -9.70 -4.21 -12.27
C LEU A 65 -8.69 -4.22 -13.43
N ALA A 66 -7.55 -4.90 -13.27
CA ALA A 66 -6.57 -5.07 -14.35
C ALA A 66 -7.13 -5.95 -15.48
N ASP A 67 -7.79 -7.05 -15.13
CA ASP A 67 -8.46 -7.93 -16.09
C ASP A 67 -9.59 -7.19 -16.82
N ASP A 68 -10.32 -6.30 -16.13
CA ASP A 68 -11.36 -5.45 -16.72
C ASP A 68 -10.80 -4.49 -17.79
N CYS A 69 -9.54 -4.05 -17.67
CA CYS A 69 -8.90 -3.25 -18.71
C CYS A 69 -8.75 -4.04 -20.02
N ILE A 70 -8.38 -5.31 -19.94
CA ILE A 70 -8.27 -6.20 -21.11
C ILE A 70 -9.66 -6.40 -21.74
N ARG A 71 -10.66 -6.71 -20.90
CA ARG A 71 -12.03 -6.89 -21.36
C ARG A 71 -12.58 -5.64 -22.10
N ILE A 72 -12.28 -4.44 -21.57
CA ILE A 72 -12.69 -3.18 -22.22
C ILE A 72 -11.93 -2.97 -23.54
N ALA A 73 -10.65 -3.32 -23.60
CA ALA A 73 -9.86 -3.20 -24.84
C ALA A 73 -10.42 -4.06 -25.97
N ASP A 74 -10.89 -5.25 -25.64
CA ASP A 74 -11.40 -6.23 -26.60
C ASP A 74 -12.90 -6.07 -26.91
N ASP A 75 -13.63 -5.18 -26.21
CA ASP A 75 -15.06 -4.97 -26.40
C ASP A 75 -15.33 -4.29 -27.76
N PRO A 76 -15.99 -4.96 -28.72
CA PRO A 76 -16.25 -4.40 -30.04
C PRO A 76 -17.34 -3.31 -30.04
N MET A 77 -18.12 -3.19 -28.95
CA MET A 77 -19.23 -2.23 -28.85
C MET A 77 -18.77 -0.85 -28.39
N LEU A 78 -17.57 -0.73 -27.83
CA LEU A 78 -17.00 0.52 -27.34
C LEU A 78 -16.13 1.18 -28.42
N ASP A 79 -16.26 2.50 -28.57
CA ASP A 79 -15.37 3.25 -29.45
C ASP A 79 -13.96 3.43 -28.83
N ALA A 80 -12.99 3.82 -29.65
CA ALA A 80 -11.60 3.93 -29.22
C ALA A 80 -11.38 5.02 -28.15
N ALA A 81 -12.14 6.11 -28.18
CA ALA A 81 -12.04 7.19 -27.20
C ALA A 81 -12.59 6.74 -25.84
N GLU A 82 -13.73 6.06 -25.86
CA GLU A 82 -14.35 5.51 -24.66
C GLU A 82 -13.48 4.43 -24.00
N LYS A 83 -12.92 3.51 -24.77
CA LYS A 83 -11.95 2.51 -24.31
C LYS A 83 -10.78 3.19 -23.61
N ARG A 84 -10.17 4.18 -24.28
CA ARG A 84 -9.00 4.90 -23.75
C ARG A 84 -9.29 5.54 -22.40
N VAL A 85 -10.40 6.27 -22.26
CA VAL A 85 -10.76 6.94 -21.01
C VAL A 85 -11.01 5.94 -19.89
N ARG A 86 -11.73 4.86 -20.17
CA ARG A 86 -12.05 3.82 -19.18
C ARG A 86 -10.79 3.09 -18.71
N ILE A 87 -9.90 2.70 -19.64
CA ILE A 87 -8.64 2.00 -19.33
C ILE A 87 -7.69 2.94 -18.58
N ASP A 88 -7.47 4.17 -19.06
CA ASP A 88 -6.56 5.13 -18.42
C ASP A 88 -6.97 5.43 -16.97
N THR A 89 -8.25 5.60 -16.73
CA THR A 89 -8.77 5.80 -15.36
C THR A 89 -8.46 4.62 -14.45
N ARG A 90 -8.66 3.38 -14.93
CA ARG A 90 -8.37 2.16 -14.14
C ARG A 90 -6.89 2.00 -13.88
N LEU A 91 -6.04 2.18 -14.88
CA LEU A 91 -4.59 2.07 -14.74
C LEU A 91 -4.04 3.08 -13.72
N ARG A 92 -4.52 4.33 -13.76
CA ARG A 92 -4.14 5.34 -12.76
C ARG A 92 -4.56 4.95 -11.33
N LEU A 93 -5.74 4.37 -11.16
CA LEU A 93 -6.20 3.88 -9.86
C LEU A 93 -5.38 2.68 -9.39
N LEU A 94 -5.09 1.72 -10.27
CA LEU A 94 -4.26 0.55 -9.98
C LEU A 94 -2.87 0.95 -9.48
N GLY A 95 -2.22 1.89 -10.18
CA GLY A 95 -0.90 2.41 -9.77
C GLY A 95 -0.90 3.06 -8.39
N LYS A 96 -2.01 3.70 -7.98
CA LYS A 96 -2.15 4.31 -6.66
C LYS A 96 -2.54 3.31 -5.56
N TRP A 97 -3.43 2.37 -5.85
CA TRP A 97 -3.95 1.42 -4.84
C TRP A 97 -3.03 0.25 -4.60
N ASN A 98 -2.28 -0.17 -5.62
CA ASN A 98 -1.32 -1.26 -5.53
C ASN A 98 -0.03 -0.89 -6.28
N ALA A 99 0.63 0.17 -5.81
CA ALA A 99 1.85 0.72 -6.42
C ALA A 99 2.97 -0.31 -6.53
N ARG A 100 3.04 -1.27 -5.60
CA ARG A 100 4.06 -2.33 -5.63
C ARG A 100 3.95 -3.22 -6.87
N GLN A 101 2.74 -3.44 -7.38
CA GLN A 101 2.47 -4.37 -8.47
C GLN A 101 2.18 -3.66 -9.79
N TYR A 102 1.49 -2.52 -9.74
CA TYR A 102 1.00 -1.78 -10.90
C TYR A 102 1.52 -0.33 -10.96
N GLY A 103 2.35 0.07 -10.02
CA GLY A 103 2.99 1.39 -10.04
C GLY A 103 4.16 1.43 -11.00
N ASP A 104 4.45 2.62 -11.53
CA ASP A 104 5.64 2.86 -12.34
C ASP A 104 6.88 2.61 -11.48
N LYS A 105 7.77 1.75 -11.94
CA LYS A 105 9.08 1.55 -11.30
C LYS A 105 9.96 2.71 -11.68
N ILE A 106 10.18 3.62 -10.75
CA ILE A 106 11.22 4.64 -10.87
C ILE A 106 12.51 3.98 -10.41
N GLU A 107 13.34 3.51 -11.34
CA GLU A 107 14.73 3.15 -11.04
C GLU A 107 15.49 4.48 -10.82
N ILE A 108 15.73 4.80 -9.56
CA ILE A 108 16.66 5.87 -9.22
C ILE A 108 18.06 5.24 -9.37
N GLU A 109 18.68 5.42 -10.55
CA GLU A 109 20.11 5.17 -10.66
C GLU A 109 20.81 6.10 -9.69
N ASN A 110 21.31 5.53 -8.61
CA ASN A 110 22.12 6.25 -7.64
C ASN A 110 23.50 6.47 -8.26
N THR A 111 23.60 7.44 -9.18
CA THR A 111 24.86 7.84 -9.81
C THR A 111 25.74 8.53 -8.78
N GLY A 112 26.21 7.78 -7.77
CA GLY A 112 27.34 8.18 -6.93
C GLY A 112 27.20 9.49 -6.13
N ALA A 113 25.99 10.03 -5.98
CA ALA A 113 25.77 11.14 -5.07
C ALA A 113 25.99 10.64 -3.63
N LYS A 114 27.07 11.07 -3.01
CA LYS A 114 27.38 10.79 -1.61
C LYS A 114 26.15 11.12 -0.75
N PRO A 115 25.77 10.26 0.23
CA PRO A 115 24.65 10.56 1.10
C PRO A 115 24.90 11.89 1.83
N LEU A 116 23.99 12.83 1.67
CA LEU A 116 23.99 14.07 2.45
C LEU A 116 23.62 13.70 3.89
N ASN A 117 24.62 13.63 4.76
CA ASN A 117 24.40 13.52 6.19
C ASN A 117 24.00 14.91 6.72
N VAL A 118 22.68 15.14 6.85
CA VAL A 118 22.16 16.35 7.47
C VAL A 118 22.02 16.09 8.96
N THR A 119 22.95 16.59 9.76
CA THR A 119 22.86 16.55 11.21
C THR A 119 22.15 17.82 11.70
N PHE A 120 20.95 17.67 12.22
CA PHE A 120 20.25 18.75 12.91
C PHE A 120 20.72 18.81 14.35
N THR A 121 21.54 19.82 14.68
CA THR A 121 21.88 20.13 16.08
C THR A 121 20.88 21.17 16.58
N ILE A 122 19.97 20.77 17.48
CA ILE A 122 19.16 21.72 18.25
C ILE A 122 20.06 22.22 19.37
N GLY A 123 20.76 23.27 19.13
CA GLY A 123 21.73 23.84 20.06
C GLY A 123 21.55 25.35 20.21
N ASP A 124 21.98 25.80 21.35
CA ASP A 124 21.96 27.13 21.93
C ASP A 124 22.25 28.27 20.94
N ARG A 125 21.58 29.39 21.10
CA ARG A 125 21.60 30.58 20.22
C ARG A 125 22.96 31.26 20.05
N ASN A 126 24.02 30.75 20.71
CA ASN A 126 25.39 31.29 20.71
C ASN A 126 26.46 30.33 20.16
N ALA A 127 26.07 29.27 19.46
CA ALA A 127 27.02 28.36 18.84
C ALA A 127 27.62 29.00 17.57
N GLU A 128 28.94 29.02 17.45
CA GLU A 128 29.66 29.43 16.26
C GLU A 128 29.31 28.51 15.07
N PRO A 129 29.29 29.01 13.83
CA PRO A 129 28.96 28.22 12.66
C PRO A 129 29.97 27.08 12.48
N ILE A 130 29.44 25.85 12.37
CA ILE A 130 30.25 24.66 12.15
C ILE A 130 30.72 24.65 10.70
N GLU A 131 32.03 24.67 10.47
CA GLU A 131 32.62 24.44 9.16
C GLU A 131 32.29 23.04 8.66
N LEU A 132 31.76 22.95 7.43
CA LEU A 132 31.49 21.70 6.73
C LEU A 132 32.84 21.00 6.44
N ILE A 133 33.14 19.96 7.23
CA ILE A 133 34.27 19.07 6.93
C ILE A 133 33.84 18.14 5.80
N GLU A 134 34.44 18.30 4.63
CA GLU A 134 34.28 17.36 3.51
C GLU A 134 34.69 15.94 3.93
N GLY A 135 33.81 15.05 3.69
CA GLY A 135 33.78 13.61 3.86
C GLY A 135 35.06 12.87 4.25
N ARG A 136 35.12 12.42 5.50
CA ARG A 136 35.97 11.29 5.90
C ARG A 136 35.25 10.00 5.50
N GLU A 137 35.90 9.17 4.70
CA GLU A 137 35.42 7.82 4.42
C GLU A 137 35.29 7.03 5.73
N PRO A 138 34.21 6.26 5.93
CA PRO A 138 34.13 5.38 7.09
C PRO A 138 35.16 4.26 6.94
N GLU A 139 36.09 4.17 7.89
CA GLU A 139 36.98 3.00 8.03
C GLU A 139 36.11 1.75 8.21
N GLU A 140 36.23 0.80 7.28
CA GLU A 140 35.67 -0.54 7.42
C GLU A 140 36.22 -1.21 8.69
N LYS A 141 35.45 -1.21 9.75
CA LYS A 141 35.68 -2.04 10.90
C LYS A 141 35.38 -3.48 10.52
N GLN A 142 36.39 -4.20 10.05
CA GLN A 142 36.35 -5.64 9.91
C GLN A 142 36.04 -6.25 11.29
N MET A 143 34.82 -6.70 11.46
CA MET A 143 34.40 -7.49 12.62
C MET A 143 34.92 -8.91 12.42
N ARG A 144 36.11 -9.17 12.96
CA ARG A 144 36.70 -10.50 13.04
C ARG A 144 35.89 -11.29 14.07
N ILE A 145 35.04 -12.20 13.60
CA ILE A 145 34.38 -13.19 14.46
C ILE A 145 35.44 -14.26 14.78
N GLU A 146 36.04 -14.20 15.94
CA GLU A 146 36.84 -15.29 16.49
C GLU A 146 35.90 -16.40 16.93
N ALA A 147 35.86 -17.46 16.15
CA ALA A 147 35.26 -18.72 16.57
C ALA A 147 36.22 -19.37 17.56
N SER A 148 35.99 -19.19 18.86
CA SER A 148 36.63 -19.99 19.88
C SER A 148 35.95 -21.36 19.96
N GLY A 149 36.56 -22.35 19.29
CA GLY A 149 36.29 -23.75 19.57
C GLY A 149 36.91 -24.15 20.88
N GLU A 150 36.11 -24.56 21.83
CA GLU A 150 36.58 -25.40 22.96
C GLU A 150 35.99 -26.78 22.81
N SER A 151 36.93 -27.69 22.42
CA SER A 151 36.82 -29.12 22.63
C SER A 151 36.92 -29.39 24.13
N ASN A 152 35.99 -30.11 24.70
CA ASN A 152 36.21 -30.77 25.99
C ASN A 152 35.92 -32.23 25.85
N SER A 153 37.02 -33.00 25.90
CA SER A 153 37.05 -34.45 26.07
C SER A 153 36.99 -34.78 27.57
N ALA A 154 36.09 -35.62 27.97
CA ALA A 154 36.27 -36.66 29.00
C ALA A 154 35.01 -37.49 29.12
#